data_3bc3959eb661f4371242a6aeb2b76535
#
_entry.id   3bc3959eb661f4371242a6aeb2b76535
#
_cell.length_a   1.000
_cell.length_b   1.000
_cell.length_c   1.000
_cell.angle_alpha   90.00
_cell.angle_beta   90.00
_cell.angle_gamma   90.00
#
_symmetry.space_group_name_H-M   'P 1'
#
loop_
_entity.id
_entity.type
_entity.pdbx_description
1 polymer ?
#
loop_
_entity_poly.entity_id
_entity_poly.type
_entity_poly.pdbx_seq_one_letter_code
_entity_poly.pdbx_strand_id
1 'polypeptide(L)'
;MGAEVEAVSPFGPLDLLAEWAHRLYLDGFGEQAVQASREALALCEAAGDERTARYLQFICGVALHQLGRAAEASEEAGHLLRRLGADADPVWRAKALALLAESRVDLGMTALAMDHLAEGQLIVTAQPIRTYDHLSATMSVALALNALALFEPADELMVQMLALSFPPARVRLNVVQEAAVLQVSWAAMLEVAGRGEEAWPHYGAALSRVARMRALAREADYPEMLARAEAIEGFVLQRTGEAALGEARLRPAVAAFRLREELAETQIARIALATAASAAGDRSGAAELLAAVQRVSNATQLDVWGLVALDARARGAIAHEGRSDAVEALERLAQVSLARLWEDRESRFEALQDRVRQREMAEQHERIGRAALVDPMTGLGNRRRLQQVLERPDQRFGAVLLDVDSFRAVNEEHGHEVGDTVLRRVSDLLRREVPADAVLVRYGGDEFVVLLPAANADAVGARREGGAPAAGSPRALAERLLELVREEPWGQVATGLQVTASVGWAGPAAAAQALAAADAACAAAKRRGRDQLAAA
;
A
#
# COMPACT_ATOMS: atom_id res chain seq x y z
N MET A 1 -6.13 -36.55 -17.82
CA MET A 1 -6.47 -35.18 -18.19
C MET A 1 -5.98 -34.33 -17.01
N GLY A 2 -4.84 -33.67 -17.16
CA GLY A 2 -4.23 -32.85 -16.10
C GLY A 2 -5.12 -31.65 -15.83
N ALA A 3 -5.53 -31.48 -14.57
CA ALA A 3 -6.00 -30.19 -14.10
C ALA A 3 -4.83 -29.21 -14.29
N GLU A 4 -4.98 -28.22 -15.15
CA GLU A 4 -4.10 -27.06 -15.16
C GLU A 4 -4.15 -26.45 -13.76
N VAL A 5 -3.06 -26.59 -13.05
CA VAL A 5 -2.85 -25.89 -11.79
C VAL A 5 -2.74 -24.40 -12.19
N GLU A 6 -3.86 -23.66 -12.07
CA GLU A 6 -3.83 -22.22 -12.21
C GLU A 6 -2.82 -21.71 -11.17
N ALA A 7 -1.67 -21.25 -11.63
CA ALA A 7 -0.68 -20.62 -10.79
C ALA A 7 -1.36 -19.47 -10.05
N VAL A 8 -1.34 -19.50 -8.72
CA VAL A 8 -2.02 -18.50 -7.86
C VAL A 8 -1.42 -17.11 -8.09
N SER A 9 -0.17 -17.04 -8.51
CA SER A 9 0.51 -15.81 -8.95
C SER A 9 1.90 -16.16 -9.52
N PRO A 10 2.43 -15.43 -10.50
CA PRO A 10 3.79 -15.63 -11.01
C PRO A 10 4.81 -15.01 -10.05
N PHE A 11 5.21 -15.74 -9.02
CA PHE A 11 6.09 -15.22 -7.97
C PHE A 11 7.58 -15.33 -8.26
N GLY A 12 7.99 -15.92 -9.34
CA GLY A 12 9.38 -16.13 -9.69
C GLY A 12 9.70 -17.60 -9.99
N PRO A 13 10.98 -17.97 -10.14
CA PRO A 13 11.39 -19.32 -10.52
C PRO A 13 11.00 -20.42 -9.53
N LEU A 14 10.80 -20.07 -8.26
CA LEU A 14 10.47 -21.00 -7.17
C LEU A 14 9.02 -20.87 -6.68
N ASP A 15 8.12 -20.34 -7.51
CA ASP A 15 6.71 -20.06 -7.18
C ASP A 15 5.93 -21.28 -6.66
N LEU A 16 6.27 -22.50 -7.10
CA LEU A 16 5.67 -23.74 -6.58
C LEU A 16 5.88 -23.93 -5.07
N LEU A 17 7.01 -23.46 -4.52
CA LEU A 17 7.26 -23.51 -3.08
C LEU A 17 6.34 -22.53 -2.33
N ALA A 18 6.15 -21.35 -2.90
CA ALA A 18 5.23 -20.36 -2.35
C ALA A 18 3.78 -20.84 -2.43
N GLU A 19 3.37 -21.44 -3.55
CA GLU A 19 2.04 -22.02 -3.73
C GLU A 19 1.77 -23.13 -2.71
N TRP A 20 2.75 -24.00 -2.45
CA TRP A 20 2.62 -25.06 -1.46
C TRP A 20 2.47 -24.52 -0.04
N ALA A 21 3.31 -23.57 0.39
CA ALA A 21 3.22 -22.94 1.70
C ALA A 21 1.86 -22.20 1.86
N HIS A 22 1.42 -21.49 0.82
CA HIS A 22 0.11 -20.83 0.80
C HIS A 22 -1.05 -21.82 0.92
N ARG A 23 -0.98 -22.95 0.25
CA ARG A 23 -2.00 -24.01 0.34
C ARG A 23 -2.09 -24.57 1.75
N LEU A 24 -0.96 -24.87 2.40
CA LEU A 24 -0.92 -25.29 3.80
C LEU A 24 -1.60 -24.29 4.72
N TYR A 25 -1.34 -22.99 4.50
CA TYR A 25 -1.99 -21.91 5.22
C TYR A 25 -3.51 -21.90 5.00
N LEU A 26 -3.97 -21.90 3.74
CA LEU A 26 -5.38 -21.93 3.40
C LEU A 26 -6.09 -23.19 3.91
N ASP A 27 -5.36 -24.28 4.01
CA ASP A 27 -5.86 -25.56 4.51
C ASP A 27 -5.86 -25.67 6.04
N GLY A 28 -5.47 -24.60 6.77
CA GLY A 28 -5.49 -24.53 8.23
C GLY A 28 -4.32 -25.28 8.91
N PHE A 29 -3.27 -25.64 8.15
CA PHE A 29 -2.06 -26.25 8.69
C PHE A 29 -1.02 -25.18 9.05
N GLY A 30 -1.36 -24.26 9.94
CA GLY A 30 -0.58 -23.07 10.27
C GLY A 30 0.88 -23.36 10.64
N GLU A 31 1.16 -24.30 11.55
CA GLU A 31 2.55 -24.65 11.92
C GLU A 31 3.35 -25.21 10.74
N GLN A 32 2.71 -26.04 9.90
CA GLN A 32 3.36 -26.58 8.70
C GLN A 32 3.59 -25.49 7.66
N ALA A 33 2.67 -24.53 7.53
CA ALA A 33 2.83 -23.37 6.66
C ALA A 33 4.02 -22.49 7.08
N VAL A 34 4.19 -22.24 8.39
CA VAL A 34 5.35 -21.51 8.95
C VAL A 34 6.65 -22.25 8.63
N GLN A 35 6.69 -23.55 8.91
CA GLN A 35 7.90 -24.35 8.65
C GLN A 35 8.25 -24.35 7.16
N ALA A 36 7.27 -24.66 6.30
CA ALA A 36 7.46 -24.71 4.84
C ALA A 36 7.93 -23.35 4.29
N SER A 37 7.33 -22.25 4.78
CA SER A 37 7.71 -20.89 4.38
C SER A 37 9.17 -20.58 4.75
N ARG A 38 9.60 -20.91 5.96
CA ARG A 38 10.98 -20.66 6.42
C ARG A 38 12.02 -21.48 5.66
N GLU A 39 11.75 -22.77 5.41
CA GLU A 39 12.63 -23.64 4.63
C GLU A 39 12.75 -23.17 3.18
N ALA A 40 11.61 -22.84 2.55
CA ALA A 40 11.59 -22.36 1.18
C ALA A 40 12.20 -20.95 1.05
N LEU A 41 12.06 -20.08 2.05
CA LEU A 41 12.66 -18.74 2.08
C LEU A 41 14.19 -18.83 1.99
N ALA A 42 14.82 -19.72 2.77
CA ALA A 42 16.26 -19.93 2.72
C ALA A 42 16.73 -20.38 1.33
N LEU A 43 15.96 -21.21 0.63
CA LEU A 43 16.26 -21.63 -0.74
C LEU A 43 16.14 -20.47 -1.75
N CYS A 44 15.09 -19.64 -1.62
CA CYS A 44 14.89 -18.48 -2.47
C CYS A 44 16.01 -17.45 -2.30
N GLU A 45 16.46 -17.21 -1.06
CA GLU A 45 17.58 -16.33 -0.76
C GLU A 45 18.87 -16.82 -1.38
N ALA A 46 19.16 -18.12 -1.27
CA ALA A 46 20.33 -18.74 -1.89
C ALA A 46 20.29 -18.68 -3.43
N ALA A 47 19.09 -18.73 -4.02
CA ALA A 47 18.87 -18.65 -5.47
C ALA A 47 18.77 -17.21 -5.99
N GLY A 48 18.69 -16.20 -5.12
CA GLY A 48 18.46 -14.80 -5.50
C GLY A 48 17.03 -14.53 -6.01
N ASP A 49 16.05 -15.37 -5.67
CA ASP A 49 14.64 -15.20 -6.04
C ASP A 49 13.90 -14.33 -5.02
N GLU A 50 14.13 -13.02 -5.09
CA GLU A 50 13.51 -12.02 -4.20
C GLU A 50 11.98 -11.95 -4.29
N ARG A 51 11.39 -12.31 -5.44
CA ARG A 51 9.93 -12.26 -5.62
C ARG A 51 9.24 -13.36 -4.81
N THR A 52 9.72 -14.60 -4.94
CA THR A 52 9.20 -15.73 -4.16
C THR A 52 9.52 -15.56 -2.68
N ALA A 53 10.72 -15.08 -2.34
CA ALA A 53 11.14 -14.83 -0.96
C ALA A 53 10.18 -13.85 -0.22
N ARG A 54 9.81 -12.74 -0.85
CA ARG A 54 8.85 -11.78 -0.27
C ARG A 54 7.49 -12.42 0.03
N TYR A 55 7.02 -13.25 -0.87
CA TYR A 55 5.74 -13.91 -0.70
C TYR A 55 5.77 -14.94 0.41
N LEU A 56 6.81 -15.78 0.47
CA LEU A 56 7.00 -16.75 1.55
C LEU A 56 7.09 -16.08 2.92
N GLN A 57 7.80 -14.97 2.99
CA GLN A 57 7.89 -14.18 4.23
C GLN A 57 6.53 -13.62 4.65
N PHE A 58 5.72 -13.15 3.70
CA PHE A 58 4.35 -12.71 3.97
C PHE A 58 3.48 -13.86 4.46
N ILE A 59 3.48 -15.03 3.80
CA ILE A 59 2.72 -16.22 4.22
C ILE A 59 3.15 -16.69 5.61
N CYS A 60 4.45 -16.70 5.90
CA CYS A 60 4.97 -17.03 7.23
C CYS A 60 4.36 -16.11 8.30
N GLY A 61 4.38 -14.80 8.05
CA GLY A 61 3.82 -13.81 8.99
C GLY A 61 2.31 -13.96 9.20
N VAL A 62 1.54 -14.18 8.14
CA VAL A 62 0.08 -14.40 8.24
C VAL A 62 -0.24 -15.69 8.98
N ALA A 63 0.51 -16.78 8.71
CA ALA A 63 0.33 -18.06 9.43
C ALA A 63 0.66 -17.93 10.92
N LEU A 64 1.73 -17.19 11.27
CA LEU A 64 2.08 -16.89 12.66
C LEU A 64 1.00 -16.08 13.37
N HIS A 65 0.41 -15.09 12.68
CA HIS A 65 -0.68 -14.30 13.23
C HIS A 65 -1.91 -15.18 13.52
N GLN A 66 -2.32 -16.06 12.58
CA GLN A 66 -3.41 -17.02 12.82
C GLN A 66 -3.16 -17.95 14.01
N LEU A 67 -1.91 -18.33 14.25
CA LEU A 67 -1.51 -19.16 15.40
C LEU A 67 -1.50 -18.38 16.74
N GLY A 68 -1.85 -17.09 16.74
CA GLY A 68 -1.78 -16.22 17.92
C GLY A 68 -0.36 -15.79 18.31
N ARG A 69 0.63 -16.00 17.42
CA ARG A 69 2.05 -15.66 17.62
C ARG A 69 2.33 -14.24 17.11
N ALA A 70 1.57 -13.26 17.63
CA ALA A 70 1.55 -11.89 17.13
C ALA A 70 2.93 -11.18 17.17
N ALA A 71 3.77 -11.47 18.16
CA ALA A 71 5.11 -10.89 18.24
C ALA A 71 5.99 -11.34 17.05
N GLU A 72 6.00 -12.64 16.75
CA GLU A 72 6.76 -13.17 15.62
C GLU A 72 6.18 -12.72 14.28
N ALA A 73 4.86 -12.64 14.15
CA ALA A 73 4.20 -12.10 12.97
C ALA A 73 4.60 -10.63 12.72
N SER A 74 4.66 -9.82 13.78
CA SER A 74 5.13 -8.43 13.72
C SER A 74 6.60 -8.32 13.29
N GLU A 75 7.46 -9.23 13.75
CA GLU A 75 8.87 -9.31 13.34
C GLU A 75 9.00 -9.66 11.85
N GLU A 76 8.25 -10.66 11.37
CA GLU A 76 8.26 -11.05 9.95
C GLU A 76 7.75 -9.93 9.05
N ALA A 77 6.68 -9.22 9.44
CA ALA A 77 6.20 -8.05 8.71
C ALA A 77 7.24 -6.92 8.69
N GLY A 78 7.95 -6.69 9.80
CA GLY A 78 9.06 -5.74 9.87
C GLY A 78 10.24 -6.13 9.00
N HIS A 79 10.57 -7.42 8.93
CA HIS A 79 11.59 -7.95 8.02
C HIS A 79 11.19 -7.73 6.56
N LEU A 80 9.93 -8.01 6.20
CA LEU A 80 9.40 -7.77 4.87
C LEU A 80 9.50 -6.30 4.48
N LEU A 81 9.14 -5.36 5.35
CA LEU A 81 9.29 -3.92 5.08
C LEU A 81 10.75 -3.51 4.84
N ARG A 82 11.70 -4.06 5.60
CA ARG A 82 13.13 -3.79 5.40
C ARG A 82 13.64 -4.37 4.09
N ARG A 83 13.22 -5.57 3.72
CA ARG A 83 13.56 -6.23 2.43
C ARG A 83 13.06 -5.42 1.24
N LEU A 84 11.88 -4.81 1.36
CA LEU A 84 11.31 -3.98 0.31
C LEU A 84 12.13 -2.70 0.02
N GLY A 85 12.78 -2.10 1.02
CA GLY A 85 13.52 -0.84 0.85
C GLY A 85 12.63 0.38 0.60
N ALA A 86 13.26 1.52 0.30
CA ALA A 86 12.56 2.80 0.13
C ALA A 86 11.88 2.94 -1.25
N ASP A 87 12.44 2.32 -2.30
CA ASP A 87 11.96 2.42 -3.69
C ASP A 87 11.07 1.22 -4.09
N ALA A 88 10.52 0.52 -3.11
CA ALA A 88 9.76 -0.69 -3.32
C ALA A 88 8.41 -0.44 -3.99
N ASP A 89 7.90 -1.50 -4.62
CA ASP A 89 6.50 -1.59 -5.06
C ASP A 89 5.56 -1.23 -3.89
N PRO A 90 4.82 -0.12 -3.98
CA PRO A 90 3.95 0.35 -2.90
C PRO A 90 2.89 -0.68 -2.51
N VAL A 91 2.47 -1.54 -3.43
CA VAL A 91 1.47 -2.59 -3.20
C VAL A 91 1.98 -3.62 -2.19
N TRP A 92 3.23 -4.07 -2.31
CA TRP A 92 3.85 -4.98 -1.35
C TRP A 92 4.07 -4.32 0.02
N ARG A 93 4.36 -3.02 0.01
CA ARG A 93 4.42 -2.23 1.24
C ARG A 93 3.07 -2.22 1.97
N ALA A 94 1.96 -2.03 1.26
CA ALA A 94 0.61 -2.09 1.85
C ALA A 94 0.30 -3.46 2.48
N LYS A 95 0.69 -4.58 1.85
CA LYS A 95 0.55 -5.93 2.42
C LYS A 95 1.30 -6.09 3.74
N ALA A 96 2.57 -5.66 3.77
CA ALA A 96 3.38 -5.73 4.98
C ALA A 96 2.83 -4.83 6.11
N LEU A 97 2.33 -3.64 5.76
CA LEU A 97 1.71 -2.72 6.72
C LEU A 97 0.40 -3.29 7.29
N ALA A 98 -0.42 -3.97 6.49
CA ALA A 98 -1.63 -4.63 6.95
C ALA A 98 -1.32 -5.71 7.99
N LEU A 99 -0.40 -6.63 7.68
CA LEU A 99 0.04 -7.68 8.60
C LEU A 99 0.65 -7.10 9.88
N LEU A 100 1.43 -6.03 9.75
CA LEU A 100 2.03 -5.34 10.89
C LEU A 100 0.96 -4.69 11.78
N ALA A 101 -0.09 -4.14 11.17
CA ALA A 101 -1.22 -3.55 11.88
C ALA A 101 -1.99 -4.60 12.68
N GLU A 102 -2.40 -5.71 12.07
CA GLU A 102 -3.08 -6.82 12.74
C GLU A 102 -2.28 -7.32 13.94
N SER A 103 -1.00 -7.66 13.72
CA SER A 103 -0.12 -8.15 14.78
C SER A 103 0.07 -7.16 15.92
N ARG A 104 0.13 -5.86 15.63
CA ARG A 104 0.31 -4.81 16.65
C ARG A 104 -0.94 -4.55 17.48
N VAL A 105 -2.12 -4.80 16.91
CA VAL A 105 -3.37 -4.75 17.69
C VAL A 105 -3.35 -5.81 18.77
N ASP A 106 -2.99 -7.03 18.42
CA ASP A 106 -2.89 -8.13 19.38
C ASP A 106 -1.84 -7.88 20.48
N LEU A 107 -0.81 -7.07 20.15
CA LEU A 107 0.20 -6.61 21.11
C LEU A 107 -0.21 -5.35 21.90
N GLY A 108 -1.44 -4.84 21.74
CA GLY A 108 -1.94 -3.64 22.40
C GLY A 108 -1.40 -2.32 21.86
N MET A 109 -0.74 -2.33 20.70
CA MET A 109 -0.12 -1.15 20.06
C MET A 109 -1.07 -0.48 19.05
N THR A 110 -2.32 -0.23 19.44
CA THR A 110 -3.40 0.22 18.53
C THR A 110 -3.07 1.51 17.78
N ALA A 111 -2.42 2.49 18.42
CA ALA A 111 -2.08 3.76 17.77
C ALA A 111 -1.14 3.55 16.57
N LEU A 112 -0.11 2.70 16.72
CA LEU A 112 0.82 2.35 15.64
C LEU A 112 0.14 1.51 14.55
N ALA A 113 -0.76 0.61 14.93
CA ALA A 113 -1.56 -0.16 13.98
C ALA A 113 -2.39 0.76 13.08
N MET A 114 -3.04 1.77 13.65
CA MET A 114 -3.83 2.76 12.92
C MET A 114 -3.00 3.58 11.93
N ASP A 115 -1.75 3.95 12.29
CA ASP A 115 -0.85 4.66 11.39
C ASP A 115 -0.47 3.80 10.17
N HIS A 116 -0.26 2.50 10.38
CA HIS A 116 0.04 1.56 9.29
C HIS A 116 -1.17 1.31 8.40
N LEU A 117 -2.36 1.18 8.98
CA LEU A 117 -3.60 1.03 8.22
C LEU A 117 -3.91 2.26 7.37
N ALA A 118 -3.73 3.46 7.92
CA ALA A 118 -3.92 4.70 7.16
C ALA A 118 -2.99 4.77 5.94
N GLU A 119 -1.71 4.39 6.10
CA GLU A 119 -0.77 4.32 5.00
C GLU A 119 -1.14 3.22 3.99
N GLY A 120 -1.46 2.01 4.47
CA GLY A 120 -1.87 0.89 3.63
C GLY A 120 -3.13 1.21 2.81
N GLN A 121 -4.14 1.82 3.43
CA GLN A 121 -5.37 2.24 2.76
C GLN A 121 -5.10 3.26 1.66
N LEU A 122 -4.30 4.29 1.92
CA LEU A 122 -3.92 5.27 0.90
C LEU A 122 -3.22 4.62 -0.30
N ILE A 123 -2.31 3.69 -0.06
CA ILE A 123 -1.61 2.99 -1.13
C ILE A 123 -2.59 2.20 -2.02
N VAL A 124 -3.48 1.41 -1.42
CA VAL A 124 -4.38 0.56 -2.20
C VAL A 124 -5.51 1.33 -2.89
N THR A 125 -5.85 2.53 -2.41
CA THR A 125 -6.87 3.38 -3.02
C THR A 125 -6.31 4.40 -4.02
N ALA A 126 -4.98 4.59 -4.08
CA ALA A 126 -4.33 5.56 -4.95
C ALA A 126 -4.58 5.31 -6.45
N GLN A 127 -4.84 4.06 -6.85
CA GLN A 127 -5.07 3.66 -8.23
C GLN A 127 -6.14 2.56 -8.30
N PRO A 128 -6.85 2.41 -9.43
CA PRO A 128 -7.77 1.29 -9.64
C PRO A 128 -7.04 -0.06 -9.61
N ILE A 129 -7.68 -1.07 -9.03
CA ILE A 129 -7.14 -2.44 -8.96
C ILE A 129 -7.07 -3.04 -10.36
N ARG A 130 -5.86 -3.32 -10.86
CA ARG A 130 -5.62 -3.87 -12.21
C ARG A 130 -4.77 -5.13 -12.22
N THR A 131 -4.15 -5.48 -11.10
CA THR A 131 -3.24 -6.64 -10.98
C THR A 131 -3.65 -7.52 -9.82
N TYR A 132 -3.21 -8.77 -9.85
CA TYR A 132 -3.43 -9.71 -8.75
C TYR A 132 -2.76 -9.23 -7.46
N ASP A 133 -1.54 -8.71 -7.53
CA ASP A 133 -0.83 -8.20 -6.35
C ASP A 133 -1.57 -7.04 -5.69
N HIS A 134 -2.14 -6.13 -6.50
CA HIS A 134 -2.96 -5.04 -5.99
C HIS A 134 -4.25 -5.55 -5.33
N LEU A 135 -4.94 -6.52 -5.97
CA LEU A 135 -6.10 -7.17 -5.37
C LEU A 135 -5.75 -7.83 -4.02
N SER A 136 -4.64 -8.58 -3.97
CA SER A 136 -4.18 -9.25 -2.76
C SER A 136 -3.80 -8.26 -1.65
N ALA A 137 -3.17 -7.12 -1.99
CA ALA A 137 -2.86 -6.07 -1.02
C ALA A 137 -4.13 -5.40 -0.48
N THR A 138 -5.08 -5.10 -1.37
CA THR A 138 -6.38 -4.53 -0.99
C THR A 138 -7.14 -5.47 -0.06
N MET A 139 -7.10 -6.77 -0.33
CA MET A 139 -7.68 -7.80 0.54
C MET A 139 -7.00 -7.80 1.92
N SER A 140 -5.66 -7.77 1.99
CA SER A 140 -4.95 -7.75 3.27
C SER A 140 -5.32 -6.52 4.10
N VAL A 141 -5.42 -5.33 3.48
CA VAL A 141 -5.84 -4.11 4.18
C VAL A 141 -7.29 -4.21 4.66
N ALA A 142 -8.20 -4.75 3.83
CA ALA A 142 -9.60 -4.91 4.20
C ALA A 142 -9.78 -5.90 5.37
N LEU A 143 -9.02 -7.01 5.40
CA LEU A 143 -9.04 -7.98 6.50
C LEU A 143 -8.49 -7.37 7.79
N ALA A 144 -7.40 -6.59 7.72
CA ALA A 144 -6.85 -5.89 8.86
C ALA A 144 -7.81 -4.83 9.43
N LEU A 145 -8.53 -4.11 8.58
CA LEU A 145 -9.60 -3.20 8.99
C LEU A 145 -10.75 -3.96 9.68
N ASN A 146 -11.17 -5.11 9.12
CA ASN A 146 -12.20 -5.97 9.71
C ASN A 146 -11.78 -6.51 11.09
N ALA A 147 -10.53 -6.95 11.25
CA ALA A 147 -10.00 -7.43 12.53
C ALA A 147 -10.07 -6.36 13.64
N LEU A 148 -10.00 -5.08 13.26
CA LEU A 148 -10.18 -3.92 14.14
C LEU A 148 -11.63 -3.48 14.29
N ALA A 149 -12.58 -4.22 13.74
CA ALA A 149 -13.99 -3.87 13.64
C ALA A 149 -14.23 -2.52 12.92
N LEU A 150 -13.32 -2.10 12.04
CA LEU A 150 -13.47 -0.93 11.17
C LEU A 150 -14.19 -1.36 9.88
N PHE A 151 -15.48 -1.69 10.04
CA PHE A 151 -16.27 -2.37 9.03
C PHE A 151 -16.55 -1.51 7.79
N GLU A 152 -16.77 -0.20 7.96
CA GLU A 152 -17.11 0.71 6.87
C GLU A 152 -15.99 0.78 5.81
N PRO A 153 -14.74 1.16 6.16
CA PRO A 153 -13.66 1.19 5.17
C PRO A 153 -13.28 -0.20 4.66
N ALA A 154 -13.45 -1.26 5.47
CA ALA A 154 -13.27 -2.61 5.01
C ALA A 154 -14.29 -2.99 3.93
N ASP A 155 -15.57 -2.63 4.10
CA ASP A 155 -16.63 -2.91 3.13
C ASP A 155 -16.46 -2.10 1.84
N GLU A 156 -16.02 -0.84 1.93
CA GLU A 156 -15.70 -0.03 0.76
C GLU A 156 -14.65 -0.71 -0.14
N LEU A 157 -13.58 -1.25 0.47
CA LEU A 157 -12.56 -2.03 -0.26
C LEU A 157 -13.13 -3.34 -0.81
N MET A 158 -13.95 -4.06 -0.04
CA MET A 158 -14.61 -5.28 -0.51
C MET A 158 -15.52 -5.01 -1.71
N VAL A 159 -16.31 -3.93 -1.69
CA VAL A 159 -17.19 -3.53 -2.80
C VAL A 159 -16.39 -3.25 -4.07
N GLN A 160 -15.24 -2.57 -3.97
CA GLN A 160 -14.34 -2.34 -5.11
C GLN A 160 -13.85 -3.66 -5.70
N MET A 161 -13.41 -4.62 -4.86
CA MET A 161 -12.95 -5.93 -5.31
C MET A 161 -14.06 -6.78 -5.90
N LEU A 162 -15.28 -6.73 -5.34
CA LEU A 162 -16.45 -7.43 -5.85
C LEU A 162 -16.86 -6.99 -7.26
N ALA A 163 -16.53 -5.77 -7.67
CA ALA A 163 -16.82 -5.25 -9.01
C ALA A 163 -15.86 -5.78 -10.10
N LEU A 164 -14.75 -6.44 -9.71
CA LEU A 164 -13.74 -6.92 -10.65
C LEU A 164 -14.19 -8.19 -11.39
N SER A 165 -13.87 -8.25 -12.69
CA SER A 165 -14.17 -9.40 -13.54
C SER A 165 -12.92 -10.16 -14.00
N PHE A 166 -11.73 -9.56 -13.91
CA PHE A 166 -10.47 -10.15 -14.41
C PHE A 166 -9.92 -11.31 -13.56
N PRO A 167 -10.13 -11.39 -12.21
CA PRO A 167 -9.56 -12.49 -11.44
C PRO A 167 -10.24 -13.82 -11.76
N PRO A 168 -9.51 -14.96 -11.68
CA PRO A 168 -10.08 -16.30 -11.80
C PRO A 168 -11.27 -16.55 -10.84
N ALA A 169 -12.16 -17.50 -11.18
CA ALA A 169 -13.36 -17.78 -10.39
C ALA A 169 -13.06 -18.08 -8.92
N ARG A 170 -11.99 -18.84 -8.63
CA ARG A 170 -11.56 -19.15 -7.25
C ARG A 170 -11.17 -17.91 -6.46
N VAL A 171 -10.44 -16.98 -7.08
CA VAL A 171 -10.04 -15.72 -6.42
C VAL A 171 -11.26 -14.84 -6.16
N ARG A 172 -12.17 -14.72 -7.15
CA ARG A 172 -13.45 -14.02 -6.98
C ARG A 172 -14.30 -14.64 -5.88
N LEU A 173 -14.27 -15.98 -5.76
CA LEU A 173 -14.99 -16.71 -4.73
C LEU A 173 -14.47 -16.36 -3.32
N ASN A 174 -13.15 -16.31 -3.12
CA ASN A 174 -12.57 -15.87 -1.85
C ASN A 174 -12.96 -14.43 -1.49
N VAL A 175 -12.94 -13.51 -2.46
CA VAL A 175 -13.39 -12.13 -2.22
C VAL A 175 -14.85 -12.07 -1.76
N VAL A 176 -15.72 -12.83 -2.40
CA VAL A 176 -17.15 -12.88 -2.05
C VAL A 176 -17.38 -13.50 -0.68
N GLN A 177 -16.61 -14.54 -0.35
CA GLN A 177 -16.69 -15.23 0.95
C GLN A 177 -16.26 -14.28 2.08
N GLU A 178 -15.10 -13.63 1.98
CA GLU A 178 -14.62 -12.68 2.98
C GLU A 178 -15.59 -11.49 3.12
N ALA A 179 -16.12 -10.99 2.01
CA ALA A 179 -17.13 -9.96 2.03
C ALA A 179 -18.43 -10.40 2.71
N ALA A 180 -18.86 -11.67 2.57
CA ALA A 180 -20.04 -12.17 3.25
C ALA A 180 -19.80 -12.30 4.76
N VAL A 181 -18.65 -12.82 5.18
CA VAL A 181 -18.23 -12.91 6.58
C VAL A 181 -18.17 -11.52 7.22
N LEU A 182 -17.59 -10.53 6.54
CA LEU A 182 -17.54 -9.14 7.01
C LEU A 182 -18.94 -8.61 7.36
N GLN A 183 -19.93 -8.81 6.50
CA GLN A 183 -21.29 -8.33 6.74
C GLN A 183 -21.96 -9.04 7.94
N VAL A 184 -21.73 -10.33 8.09
CA VAL A 184 -22.27 -11.08 9.24
C VAL A 184 -21.58 -10.66 10.53
N SER A 185 -20.26 -10.44 10.50
CA SER A 185 -19.50 -9.92 11.66
C SER A 185 -19.99 -8.53 12.09
N TRP A 186 -20.23 -7.65 11.11
CA TRP A 186 -20.77 -6.32 11.37
C TRP A 186 -22.17 -6.38 12.00
N ALA A 187 -23.08 -7.16 11.39
CA ALA A 187 -24.44 -7.35 11.90
C ALA A 187 -24.43 -7.93 13.34
N ALA A 188 -23.63 -8.97 13.57
CA ALA A 188 -23.52 -9.62 14.87
C ALA A 188 -22.97 -8.66 15.94
N MET A 189 -21.99 -7.83 15.59
CA MET A 189 -21.45 -6.83 16.51
C MET A 189 -22.47 -5.73 16.86
N LEU A 190 -23.27 -5.28 15.88
CA LEU A 190 -24.38 -4.36 16.10
C LEU A 190 -25.43 -4.94 17.04
N GLU A 191 -25.80 -6.22 16.89
CA GLU A 191 -26.74 -6.87 17.81
C GLU A 191 -26.19 -6.91 19.23
N VAL A 192 -24.92 -7.31 19.39
CA VAL A 192 -24.25 -7.39 20.71
C VAL A 192 -24.16 -6.00 21.35
N ALA A 193 -23.94 -4.95 20.55
CA ALA A 193 -23.94 -3.55 21.01
C ALA A 193 -25.34 -2.98 21.29
N GLY A 194 -26.41 -3.78 21.15
CA GLY A 194 -27.80 -3.32 21.38
C GLY A 194 -28.41 -2.53 20.22
N ARG A 195 -27.77 -2.50 19.05
CA ARG A 195 -28.18 -1.78 17.83
C ARG A 195 -28.80 -2.73 16.80
N GLY A 196 -29.66 -3.63 17.22
CA GLY A 196 -30.21 -4.71 16.40
C GLY A 196 -30.95 -4.24 15.13
N GLU A 197 -31.62 -3.09 15.16
CA GLU A 197 -32.31 -2.55 13.97
C GLU A 197 -31.31 -2.22 12.84
N GLU A 198 -30.12 -1.79 13.18
CA GLU A 198 -29.06 -1.45 12.22
C GLU A 198 -28.37 -2.69 11.66
N ALA A 199 -28.52 -3.86 12.29
CA ALA A 199 -27.96 -5.13 11.80
C ALA A 199 -28.71 -5.66 10.55
N TRP A 200 -29.98 -5.33 10.36
CA TRP A 200 -30.81 -5.88 9.28
C TRP A 200 -30.29 -5.66 7.87
N PRO A 201 -29.85 -4.43 7.50
CA PRO A 201 -29.27 -4.19 6.18
C PRO A 201 -28.04 -5.08 5.90
N HIS A 202 -27.22 -5.33 6.92
CA HIS A 202 -26.01 -6.15 6.82
C HIS A 202 -26.34 -7.62 6.64
N TYR A 203 -27.35 -8.16 7.32
CA TYR A 203 -27.86 -9.50 7.04
C TYR A 203 -28.38 -9.66 5.62
N GLY A 204 -29.10 -8.66 5.09
CA GLY A 204 -29.54 -8.63 3.70
C GLY A 204 -28.37 -8.62 2.71
N ALA A 205 -27.34 -7.83 2.99
CA ALA A 205 -26.12 -7.78 2.20
C ALA A 205 -25.37 -9.12 2.25
N ALA A 206 -25.28 -9.76 3.42
CA ALA A 206 -24.67 -11.08 3.58
C ALA A 206 -25.38 -12.14 2.71
N LEU A 207 -26.72 -12.21 2.74
CA LEU A 207 -27.49 -13.14 1.91
C LEU A 207 -27.26 -12.93 0.41
N SER A 208 -27.20 -11.67 -0.03
CA SER A 208 -26.88 -11.33 -1.42
C SER A 208 -25.48 -11.87 -1.82
N ARG A 209 -24.49 -11.71 -0.94
CA ARG A 209 -23.13 -12.20 -1.17
C ARG A 209 -23.06 -13.73 -1.14
N VAL A 210 -23.79 -14.38 -0.24
CA VAL A 210 -23.93 -15.85 -0.18
C VAL A 210 -24.52 -16.40 -1.47
N ALA A 211 -25.55 -15.76 -2.04
CA ALA A 211 -26.12 -16.19 -3.31
C ALA A 211 -25.06 -16.16 -4.44
N ARG A 212 -24.25 -15.11 -4.49
CA ARG A 212 -23.14 -14.98 -5.44
C ARG A 212 -22.02 -16.00 -5.15
N MET A 213 -21.70 -16.25 -3.87
CA MET A 213 -20.74 -17.26 -3.44
C MET A 213 -21.13 -18.65 -3.95
N ARG A 214 -22.41 -19.04 -3.82
CA ARG A 214 -22.93 -20.30 -4.35
C ARG A 214 -22.80 -20.42 -5.87
N ALA A 215 -23.08 -19.35 -6.60
CA ALA A 215 -22.95 -19.36 -8.06
C ALA A 215 -21.49 -19.60 -8.47
N LEU A 216 -20.55 -18.86 -7.88
CA LEU A 216 -19.12 -19.02 -8.16
C LEU A 216 -18.55 -20.36 -7.67
N ALA A 217 -19.02 -20.88 -6.52
CA ALA A 217 -18.58 -22.17 -6.01
C ALA A 217 -19.00 -23.34 -6.91
N ARG A 218 -20.20 -23.24 -7.55
CA ARG A 218 -20.63 -24.21 -8.57
C ARG A 218 -19.83 -24.09 -9.86
N GLU A 219 -19.55 -22.84 -10.31
CA GLU A 219 -18.70 -22.56 -11.47
C GLU A 219 -17.29 -23.13 -11.31
N ALA A 220 -16.72 -22.98 -10.10
CA ALA A 220 -15.38 -23.42 -9.77
C ALA A 220 -15.28 -24.90 -9.33
N ASP A 221 -16.40 -25.63 -9.27
CA ASP A 221 -16.49 -27.00 -8.71
C ASP A 221 -15.84 -27.10 -7.32
N TYR A 222 -16.25 -26.22 -6.39
CA TYR A 222 -15.67 -26.13 -5.07
C TYR A 222 -16.71 -26.39 -3.96
N PRO A 223 -17.01 -27.68 -3.64
CA PRO A 223 -18.09 -28.06 -2.72
C PRO A 223 -17.90 -27.56 -1.29
N GLU A 224 -16.67 -27.40 -0.81
CA GLU A 224 -16.39 -26.84 0.53
C GLU A 224 -16.93 -25.42 0.67
N MET A 225 -16.78 -24.59 -0.36
CA MET A 225 -17.30 -23.23 -0.35
C MET A 225 -18.84 -23.18 -0.40
N LEU A 226 -19.48 -24.21 -0.97
CA LEU A 226 -20.94 -24.36 -0.86
C LEU A 226 -21.35 -24.61 0.60
N ALA A 227 -20.63 -25.48 1.31
CA ALA A 227 -20.89 -25.75 2.71
C ALA A 227 -20.69 -24.49 3.61
N ARG A 228 -19.63 -23.70 3.34
CA ARG A 228 -19.41 -22.43 4.03
C ARG A 228 -20.56 -21.44 3.75
N ALA A 229 -21.02 -21.33 2.51
CA ALA A 229 -22.17 -20.50 2.14
C ALA A 229 -23.46 -20.91 2.87
N GLU A 230 -23.71 -22.22 3.00
CA GLU A 230 -24.85 -22.74 3.77
C GLU A 230 -24.74 -22.41 5.28
N ALA A 231 -23.52 -22.43 5.83
CA ALA A 231 -23.31 -22.06 7.24
C ALA A 231 -23.62 -20.58 7.50
N ILE A 232 -23.14 -19.68 6.65
CA ILE A 232 -23.44 -18.24 6.72
C ILE A 232 -24.94 -17.99 6.58
N GLU A 233 -25.58 -18.60 5.54
CA GLU A 233 -27.03 -18.44 5.32
C GLU A 233 -27.83 -18.97 6.50
N GLY A 234 -27.48 -20.15 7.02
CA GLY A 234 -28.18 -20.75 8.15
C GLY A 234 -28.15 -19.87 9.40
N PHE A 235 -27.02 -19.25 9.68
CA PHE A 235 -26.89 -18.27 10.77
C PHE A 235 -27.81 -17.06 10.54
N VAL A 236 -27.77 -16.47 9.35
CA VAL A 236 -28.59 -15.29 9.03
C VAL A 236 -30.08 -15.61 9.13
N LEU A 237 -30.53 -16.73 8.53
CA LEU A 237 -31.93 -17.17 8.60
C LEU A 237 -32.41 -17.34 10.05
N GLN A 238 -31.55 -17.88 10.93
CA GLN A 238 -31.88 -18.04 12.33
C GLN A 238 -32.06 -16.67 13.02
N ARG A 239 -31.24 -15.68 12.68
CA ARG A 239 -31.33 -14.31 13.24
C ARG A 239 -32.50 -13.53 12.68
N THR A 240 -32.92 -13.81 11.45
CA THR A 240 -34.03 -13.11 10.76
C THR A 240 -35.40 -13.77 10.96
N GLY A 241 -35.52 -14.73 11.89
CA GLY A 241 -36.80 -15.34 12.31
C GLY A 241 -37.14 -16.66 11.62
N GLU A 242 -36.31 -17.15 10.70
CA GLU A 242 -36.50 -18.41 9.98
C GLU A 242 -35.66 -19.55 10.62
N ALA A 243 -35.72 -19.70 11.95
CA ALA A 243 -34.84 -20.56 12.72
C ALA A 243 -34.83 -22.04 12.25
N ALA A 244 -35.98 -22.61 11.94
CA ALA A 244 -36.06 -23.98 11.47
C ALA A 244 -35.40 -24.22 10.11
N LEU A 245 -35.54 -23.24 9.19
CA LEU A 245 -34.86 -23.27 7.89
C LEU A 245 -33.36 -23.08 8.07
N GLY A 246 -32.95 -22.17 8.94
CA GLY A 246 -31.55 -21.94 9.31
C GLY A 246 -30.87 -23.21 9.84
N GLU A 247 -31.51 -23.91 10.78
CA GLU A 247 -31.01 -25.17 11.31
C GLU A 247 -30.91 -26.28 10.24
N ALA A 248 -31.90 -26.39 9.34
CA ALA A 248 -31.87 -27.33 8.26
C ALA A 248 -30.69 -27.09 7.28
N ARG A 249 -30.25 -25.84 7.11
CA ARG A 249 -29.07 -25.49 6.32
C ARG A 249 -27.76 -25.80 7.06
N LEU A 250 -27.70 -25.50 8.35
CA LEU A 250 -26.50 -25.65 9.16
C LEU A 250 -26.05 -27.11 9.36
N ARG A 251 -26.99 -28.02 9.65
CA ARG A 251 -26.66 -29.43 9.99
C ARG A 251 -25.85 -30.14 8.88
N PRO A 252 -26.29 -30.17 7.59
CA PRO A 252 -25.49 -30.76 6.54
C PRO A 252 -24.20 -30.00 6.23
N ALA A 253 -24.20 -28.66 6.36
CA ALA A 253 -23.01 -27.84 6.13
C ALA A 253 -21.88 -28.20 7.10
N VAL A 254 -22.18 -28.29 8.39
CA VAL A 254 -21.20 -28.66 9.42
C VAL A 254 -20.65 -30.07 9.23
N ALA A 255 -21.45 -31.00 8.72
CA ALA A 255 -20.97 -32.34 8.38
C ALA A 255 -20.05 -32.36 7.14
N ALA A 256 -20.27 -31.43 6.20
CA ALA A 256 -19.56 -31.39 4.93
C ALA A 256 -18.19 -30.67 5.05
N PHE A 257 -18.12 -29.56 5.78
CA PHE A 257 -16.80 -28.98 6.01
C PHE A 257 -16.22 -29.50 7.32
N ARG A 258 -15.13 -30.22 7.21
CA ARG A 258 -14.36 -30.65 8.37
C ARG A 258 -14.06 -29.40 9.20
N LEU A 259 -14.65 -29.32 10.40
CA LEU A 259 -14.59 -28.18 11.29
C LEU A 259 -13.12 -27.79 11.54
N ARG A 260 -12.66 -26.85 10.76
CA ARG A 260 -11.37 -26.18 11.02
C ARG A 260 -11.65 -25.09 12.04
N GLU A 261 -11.02 -25.21 13.19
CA GLU A 261 -11.33 -24.36 14.34
C GLU A 261 -11.06 -22.87 14.05
N GLU A 262 -10.15 -22.57 13.16
CA GLU A 262 -9.71 -21.22 12.81
C GLU A 262 -10.68 -20.45 11.88
N LEU A 263 -11.58 -21.15 11.20
CA LEU A 263 -12.47 -20.51 10.23
C LEU A 263 -13.62 -19.75 10.91
N ALA A 264 -13.89 -18.53 10.46
CA ALA A 264 -15.01 -17.72 10.93
C ALA A 264 -16.35 -18.44 10.73
N GLU A 265 -16.55 -19.16 9.63
CA GLU A 265 -17.76 -19.95 9.35
C GLU A 265 -17.96 -21.10 10.35
N THR A 266 -16.87 -21.65 10.88
CA THR A 266 -16.96 -22.65 11.95
C THR A 266 -17.51 -22.01 13.25
N GLN A 267 -17.05 -20.80 13.59
CA GLN A 267 -17.56 -20.08 14.75
C GLN A 267 -19.03 -19.67 14.54
N ILE A 268 -19.36 -19.14 13.36
CA ILE A 268 -20.72 -18.80 12.93
C ILE A 268 -21.66 -20.02 13.10
N ALA A 269 -21.25 -21.17 12.57
CA ALA A 269 -22.04 -22.40 12.62
C ALA A 269 -22.22 -22.94 14.07
N ARG A 270 -21.15 -22.91 14.88
CA ARG A 270 -21.21 -23.33 16.27
C ARG A 270 -22.16 -22.47 17.10
N ILE A 271 -22.12 -21.16 16.93
CA ILE A 271 -23.01 -20.23 17.65
C ILE A 271 -24.47 -20.46 17.24
N ALA A 272 -24.72 -20.62 15.94
CA ALA A 272 -26.07 -20.87 15.44
C ALA A 272 -26.63 -22.22 15.96
N LEU A 273 -25.84 -23.30 15.92
CA LEU A 273 -26.23 -24.59 16.45
C LEU A 273 -26.43 -24.57 17.98
N ALA A 274 -25.59 -23.83 18.71
CA ALA A 274 -25.76 -23.63 20.15
C ALA A 274 -27.07 -22.92 20.49
N THR A 275 -27.45 -21.91 19.68
CA THR A 275 -28.72 -21.20 19.83
C THR A 275 -29.90 -22.15 19.59
N ALA A 276 -29.84 -22.99 18.55
CA ALA A 276 -30.86 -24.02 18.26
C ALA A 276 -30.94 -25.08 19.37
N ALA A 277 -29.80 -25.58 19.84
CA ALA A 277 -29.71 -26.55 20.94
C ALA A 277 -30.32 -25.99 22.24
N SER A 278 -30.00 -24.74 22.57
CA SER A 278 -30.57 -24.03 23.74
C SER A 278 -32.09 -23.91 23.62
N ALA A 279 -32.61 -23.54 22.44
CA ALA A 279 -34.06 -23.46 22.19
C ALA A 279 -34.76 -24.82 22.30
N ALA A 280 -34.06 -25.91 21.95
CA ALA A 280 -34.54 -27.29 22.09
C ALA A 280 -34.40 -27.85 23.50
N GLY A 281 -33.80 -27.11 24.47
CA GLY A 281 -33.56 -27.55 25.85
C GLY A 281 -32.26 -28.35 26.05
N ASP A 282 -31.46 -28.56 25.03
CA ASP A 282 -30.14 -29.21 25.12
C ASP A 282 -29.08 -28.21 25.59
N ARG A 283 -29.02 -28.02 26.92
CA ARG A 283 -28.08 -27.09 27.57
C ARG A 283 -26.65 -27.56 27.46
N SER A 284 -26.41 -28.88 27.56
CA SER A 284 -25.05 -29.42 27.50
C SER A 284 -24.44 -29.24 26.12
N GLY A 285 -25.16 -29.59 25.09
CA GLY A 285 -24.71 -29.40 23.71
C GLY A 285 -24.48 -27.94 23.36
N ALA A 286 -25.38 -27.04 23.81
CA ALA A 286 -25.18 -25.60 23.61
C ALA A 286 -23.92 -25.09 24.34
N ALA A 287 -23.69 -25.49 25.59
CA ALA A 287 -22.53 -25.08 26.35
C ALA A 287 -21.21 -25.58 25.73
N GLU A 288 -21.15 -26.81 25.25
CA GLU A 288 -19.99 -27.39 24.58
C GLU A 288 -19.61 -26.62 23.29
N LEU A 289 -20.63 -26.31 22.46
CA LEU A 289 -20.43 -25.55 21.23
C LEU A 289 -19.89 -24.13 21.50
N LEU A 290 -20.48 -23.41 22.46
CA LEU A 290 -20.04 -22.08 22.84
C LEU A 290 -18.66 -22.08 23.51
N ALA A 291 -18.36 -23.10 24.33
CA ALA A 291 -17.02 -23.26 24.91
C ALA A 291 -15.94 -23.51 23.82
N ALA A 292 -16.29 -24.21 22.75
CA ALA A 292 -15.39 -24.40 21.62
C ALA A 292 -15.09 -23.08 20.91
N VAL A 293 -16.08 -22.20 20.71
CA VAL A 293 -15.86 -20.84 20.17
C VAL A 293 -14.91 -20.05 21.10
N GLN A 294 -15.17 -20.04 22.40
CA GLN A 294 -14.38 -19.30 23.37
C GLN A 294 -12.91 -19.75 23.46
N ARG A 295 -12.63 -21.05 23.27
CA ARG A 295 -11.24 -21.53 23.26
C ARG A 295 -10.41 -20.91 22.12
N VAL A 296 -11.01 -20.70 20.96
CA VAL A 296 -10.34 -20.05 19.83
C VAL A 296 -10.21 -18.55 20.09
N SER A 297 -11.29 -17.90 20.54
CA SER A 297 -11.36 -16.46 20.79
C SER A 297 -10.44 -15.96 21.90
N ASN A 298 -10.15 -16.76 22.92
CA ASN A 298 -9.24 -16.38 24.01
C ASN A 298 -7.77 -16.19 23.55
N ALA A 299 -7.45 -16.59 22.32
CA ALA A 299 -6.13 -16.37 21.72
C ALA A 299 -5.98 -14.95 21.12
N THR A 300 -7.09 -14.22 20.89
CA THR A 300 -7.11 -12.88 20.27
C THR A 300 -7.94 -11.91 21.14
N GLN A 301 -7.44 -10.69 21.37
CA GLN A 301 -8.04 -9.74 22.33
C GLN A 301 -9.34 -9.05 21.87
N LEU A 302 -9.72 -9.13 20.57
CA LEU A 302 -10.86 -8.40 20.00
C LEU A 302 -11.74 -9.26 19.06
N ASP A 303 -11.85 -10.56 19.31
CA ASP A 303 -12.63 -11.43 18.45
C ASP A 303 -14.15 -11.20 18.63
N VAL A 304 -14.78 -10.75 17.52
CA VAL A 304 -16.23 -10.54 17.42
C VAL A 304 -17.01 -11.81 17.82
N TRP A 305 -16.53 -12.99 17.39
CA TRP A 305 -17.24 -14.26 17.63
C TRP A 305 -17.20 -14.70 19.09
N GLY A 306 -16.14 -14.38 19.82
CA GLY A 306 -16.06 -14.56 21.26
C GLY A 306 -17.12 -13.75 22.01
N LEU A 307 -17.31 -12.48 21.61
CA LEU A 307 -18.35 -11.63 22.19
C LEU A 307 -19.75 -12.13 21.88
N VAL A 308 -19.99 -12.54 20.63
CA VAL A 308 -21.28 -13.13 20.20
C VAL A 308 -21.58 -14.44 20.93
N ALA A 309 -20.57 -15.28 21.18
CA ALA A 309 -20.73 -16.52 21.93
C ALA A 309 -21.07 -16.27 23.42
N LEU A 310 -20.45 -15.26 24.03
CA LEU A 310 -20.76 -14.85 25.40
C LEU A 310 -22.19 -14.31 25.51
N ASP A 311 -22.63 -13.49 24.58
CA ASP A 311 -24.00 -12.98 24.51
C ASP A 311 -25.00 -14.14 24.34
N ALA A 312 -24.74 -15.06 23.40
CA ALA A 312 -25.60 -16.24 23.19
C ALA A 312 -25.71 -17.11 24.46
N ARG A 313 -24.60 -17.27 25.19
CA ARG A 313 -24.59 -18.02 26.47
C ARG A 313 -25.40 -17.31 27.55
N ALA A 314 -25.25 -16.00 27.65
CA ALA A 314 -26.00 -15.20 28.62
C ALA A 314 -27.51 -15.26 28.33
N ARG A 315 -27.93 -15.04 27.11
CA ARG A 315 -29.35 -15.14 26.70
C ARG A 315 -29.94 -16.53 26.94
N GLY A 316 -29.18 -17.60 26.66
CA GLY A 316 -29.59 -18.97 26.92
C GLY A 316 -29.79 -19.24 28.41
N ALA A 317 -28.90 -18.78 29.28
CA ALA A 317 -29.01 -18.90 30.73
C ALA A 317 -30.24 -18.14 31.27
N ILE A 318 -30.46 -16.90 30.83
CA ILE A 318 -31.60 -16.07 31.25
C ILE A 318 -32.93 -16.71 30.85
N ALA A 319 -33.01 -17.26 29.64
CA ALA A 319 -34.22 -17.94 29.17
C ALA A 319 -34.61 -19.17 30.00
N HIS A 320 -33.63 -19.84 30.61
CA HIS A 320 -33.85 -21.07 31.37
C HIS A 320 -33.96 -20.87 32.87
N GLU A 321 -33.18 -19.97 33.45
CA GLU A 321 -33.06 -19.79 34.91
C GLU A 321 -33.94 -18.65 35.44
N GLY A 322 -34.47 -17.87 34.56
CA GLY A 322 -35.26 -16.68 34.88
C GLY A 322 -34.40 -15.47 35.26
N ARG A 323 -35.05 -14.35 35.48
CA ARG A 323 -34.39 -13.09 35.85
C ARG A 323 -34.39 -12.92 37.35
N SER A 324 -33.20 -12.76 37.92
CA SER A 324 -33.01 -12.26 39.29
C SER A 324 -32.42 -10.86 39.24
N ASP A 325 -32.49 -10.08 40.33
CA ASP A 325 -31.90 -8.75 40.43
C ASP A 325 -30.40 -8.75 40.08
N ALA A 326 -29.69 -9.83 40.43
CA ALA A 326 -28.28 -10.00 40.09
C ALA A 326 -28.05 -10.17 38.56
N VAL A 327 -28.93 -10.93 37.91
CA VAL A 327 -28.89 -11.12 36.44
C VAL A 327 -29.18 -9.81 35.71
N GLU A 328 -30.19 -9.05 36.16
CA GLU A 328 -30.50 -7.74 35.60
C GLU A 328 -29.35 -6.72 35.75
N ALA A 329 -28.69 -6.72 36.91
CA ALA A 329 -27.52 -5.89 37.17
C ALA A 329 -26.34 -6.24 36.23
N LEU A 330 -26.07 -7.55 36.03
CA LEU A 330 -25.02 -8.03 35.12
C LEU A 330 -25.36 -7.74 33.66
N GLU A 331 -26.63 -7.93 33.24
CA GLU A 331 -27.10 -7.54 31.90
C GLU A 331 -26.85 -6.05 31.62
N ARG A 332 -27.23 -5.20 32.57
CA ARG A 332 -27.04 -3.75 32.47
C ARG A 332 -25.56 -3.37 32.40
N LEU A 333 -24.72 -4.03 33.23
CA LEU A 333 -23.26 -3.81 33.15
C LEU A 333 -22.68 -4.24 31.78
N ALA A 334 -23.11 -5.41 31.28
CA ALA A 334 -22.68 -5.89 29.96
C ALA A 334 -23.13 -4.93 28.86
N GLN A 335 -24.39 -4.49 28.86
CA GLN A 335 -24.88 -3.52 27.87
C GLN A 335 -24.09 -2.22 27.87
N VAL A 336 -23.81 -1.65 29.05
CA VAL A 336 -23.00 -0.42 29.15
C VAL A 336 -21.57 -0.66 28.66
N SER A 337 -20.97 -1.81 28.98
CA SER A 337 -19.62 -2.14 28.54
C SER A 337 -19.53 -2.34 27.02
N LEU A 338 -20.51 -3.01 26.43
CA LEU A 338 -20.60 -3.24 24.98
C LEU A 338 -20.89 -1.95 24.22
N ALA A 339 -21.76 -1.07 24.74
CA ALA A 339 -21.97 0.25 24.17
C ALA A 339 -20.68 1.08 24.14
N ARG A 340 -19.88 1.04 25.23
CA ARG A 340 -18.56 1.70 25.26
C ARG A 340 -17.56 1.10 24.27
N LEU A 341 -17.54 -0.22 24.11
CA LEU A 341 -16.69 -0.84 23.08
C LEU A 341 -17.05 -0.37 21.68
N TRP A 342 -18.34 -0.15 21.43
CA TRP A 342 -18.80 0.42 20.15
C TRP A 342 -18.38 1.89 19.99
N GLU A 343 -18.54 2.72 21.02
CA GLU A 343 -18.08 4.11 21.04
C GLU A 343 -16.55 4.20 20.82
N ASP A 344 -15.77 3.33 21.48
CA ASP A 344 -14.33 3.22 21.28
C ASP A 344 -13.98 2.83 19.83
N ARG A 345 -14.78 1.96 19.23
CA ARG A 345 -14.66 1.58 17.81
C ARG A 345 -14.96 2.79 16.88
N GLU A 346 -16.03 3.54 17.15
CA GLU A 346 -16.35 4.75 16.39
C GLU A 346 -15.23 5.79 16.50
N SER A 347 -14.71 6.00 17.70
CA SER A 347 -13.54 6.87 17.92
C SER A 347 -12.30 6.42 17.13
N ARG A 348 -12.05 5.11 17.04
CA ARG A 348 -10.97 4.57 16.20
C ARG A 348 -11.22 4.82 14.71
N PHE A 349 -12.45 4.68 14.25
CA PHE A 349 -12.82 4.97 12.87
C PHE A 349 -12.57 6.43 12.51
N GLU A 350 -13.02 7.38 13.34
CA GLU A 350 -12.75 8.80 13.15
C GLU A 350 -11.24 9.09 13.14
N ALA A 351 -10.51 8.50 14.08
CA ALA A 351 -9.05 8.63 14.15
C ALA A 351 -8.33 8.08 12.91
N LEU A 352 -8.83 7.00 12.31
CA LEU A 352 -8.30 6.48 11.05
C LEU A 352 -8.53 7.47 9.91
N GLN A 353 -9.75 7.98 9.77
CA GLN A 353 -10.08 8.95 8.74
C GLN A 353 -9.25 10.23 8.87
N ASP A 354 -9.02 10.71 10.09
CA ASP A 354 -8.17 11.87 10.33
C ASP A 354 -6.72 11.61 9.89
N ARG A 355 -6.17 10.44 10.20
CA ARG A 355 -4.82 10.05 9.77
C ARG A 355 -4.70 9.96 8.24
N VAL A 356 -5.68 9.36 7.59
CA VAL A 356 -5.75 9.29 6.12
C VAL A 356 -5.74 10.71 5.55
N ARG A 357 -6.62 11.59 6.00
CA ARG A 357 -6.68 12.99 5.55
C ARG A 357 -5.39 13.76 5.77
N GLN A 358 -4.75 13.60 6.94
CA GLN A 358 -3.48 14.26 7.25
C GLN A 358 -2.36 13.82 6.31
N ARG A 359 -2.28 12.52 6.00
CA ARG A 359 -1.30 11.99 5.04
C ARG A 359 -1.55 12.49 3.63
N GLU A 360 -2.80 12.48 3.16
CA GLU A 360 -3.17 13.03 1.85
C GLU A 360 -2.76 14.50 1.72
N MET A 361 -3.03 15.31 2.73
CA MET A 361 -2.64 16.72 2.74
C MET A 361 -1.11 16.88 2.73
N ALA A 362 -0.38 16.06 3.50
CA ALA A 362 1.07 16.11 3.53
C ALA A 362 1.68 15.74 2.17
N GLU A 363 1.20 14.68 1.52
CA GLU A 363 1.62 14.28 0.18
C GLU A 363 1.29 15.34 -0.88
N GLN A 364 0.12 15.95 -0.78
CA GLN A 364 -0.29 17.03 -1.67
C GLN A 364 0.61 18.26 -1.48
N HIS A 365 0.89 18.66 -0.25
CA HIS A 365 1.82 19.76 0.06
C HIS A 365 3.23 19.48 -0.48
N GLU A 366 3.73 18.26 -0.31
CA GLU A 366 5.04 17.89 -0.85
C GLU A 366 5.06 17.93 -2.37
N ARG A 367 4.00 17.43 -3.03
CA ARG A 367 3.84 17.48 -4.49
C ARG A 367 3.80 18.91 -5.01
N ILE A 368 3.01 19.78 -4.36
CA ILE A 368 2.96 21.21 -4.69
C ILE A 368 4.32 21.86 -4.46
N GLY A 369 4.98 21.55 -3.34
CA GLY A 369 6.32 22.04 -3.02
C GLY A 369 7.35 21.63 -4.08
N ARG A 370 7.35 20.37 -4.52
CA ARG A 370 8.23 19.89 -5.61
C ARG A 370 7.90 20.55 -6.94
N ALA A 371 6.62 20.67 -7.29
CA ALA A 371 6.18 21.32 -8.52
C ALA A 371 6.56 22.81 -8.54
N ALA A 372 6.52 23.49 -7.39
CA ALA A 372 6.92 24.89 -7.26
C ALA A 372 8.42 25.12 -7.46
N LEU A 373 9.25 24.09 -7.50
CA LEU A 373 10.71 24.15 -7.72
C LEU A 373 11.12 23.76 -9.15
N VAL A 374 10.18 23.44 -10.01
CA VAL A 374 10.41 23.02 -11.39
C VAL A 374 9.93 24.09 -12.36
N ASP A 375 10.67 24.32 -13.45
CA ASP A 375 10.24 25.14 -14.58
C ASP A 375 9.26 24.35 -15.46
N PRO A 376 8.02 24.81 -15.64
CA PRO A 376 6.97 24.03 -16.31
C PRO A 376 7.23 23.80 -17.81
N MET A 377 8.06 24.64 -18.46
CA MET A 377 8.37 24.52 -19.87
C MET A 377 9.44 23.45 -20.13
N THR A 378 10.49 23.44 -19.31
CA THR A 378 11.68 22.62 -19.54
C THR A 378 11.77 21.40 -18.62
N GLY A 379 11.01 21.39 -17.53
CA GLY A 379 11.09 20.34 -16.50
C GLY A 379 12.40 20.36 -15.69
N LEU A 380 13.25 21.37 -15.87
CA LEU A 380 14.44 21.61 -15.05
C LEU A 380 14.05 22.28 -13.72
N GLY A 381 15.00 22.40 -12.79
CA GLY A 381 14.80 23.27 -11.65
C GLY A 381 14.54 24.72 -12.10
N ASN A 382 13.77 25.45 -11.33
CA ASN A 382 13.54 26.88 -11.57
C ASN A 382 14.42 27.76 -10.67
N ARG A 383 14.30 29.07 -10.83
CA ARG A 383 15.03 30.07 -10.02
C ARG A 383 14.84 29.88 -8.52
N ARG A 384 13.66 29.43 -8.07
CA ARG A 384 13.37 29.18 -6.65
C ARG A 384 14.18 28.00 -6.11
N ARG A 385 14.36 26.95 -6.90
CA ARG A 385 15.23 25.82 -6.55
C ARG A 385 16.68 26.26 -6.39
N LEU A 386 17.16 27.11 -7.29
CA LEU A 386 18.50 27.69 -7.19
C LEU A 386 18.66 28.50 -5.90
N GLN A 387 17.69 29.34 -5.57
CA GLN A 387 17.70 30.15 -4.34
C GLN A 387 17.89 29.30 -3.08
N GLN A 388 17.19 28.17 -2.97
CA GLN A 388 17.32 27.24 -1.84
C GLN A 388 18.74 26.66 -1.71
N VAL A 389 19.45 26.50 -2.82
CA VAL A 389 20.83 26.01 -2.81
C VAL A 389 21.80 27.14 -2.42
N LEU A 390 21.55 28.36 -2.90
CA LEU A 390 22.36 29.53 -2.58
C LEU A 390 22.31 29.89 -1.08
N GLU A 391 21.25 29.52 -0.38
CA GLU A 391 21.08 29.75 1.07
C GLU A 391 21.83 28.72 1.95
N ARG A 392 22.52 27.72 1.37
CA ARG A 392 23.31 26.71 2.10
C ARG A 392 24.77 27.15 2.25
N PRO A 393 25.20 27.65 3.41
CA PRO A 393 26.53 28.29 3.57
C PRO A 393 27.69 27.28 3.53
N ASP A 394 27.44 26.01 3.89
CA ASP A 394 28.49 25.01 4.15
C ASP A 394 28.91 24.20 2.93
N GLN A 395 28.24 24.37 1.78
CA GLN A 395 28.53 23.63 0.56
C GLN A 395 29.26 24.50 -0.48
N ARG A 396 30.33 23.95 -1.03
CA ARG A 396 31.07 24.57 -2.14
C ARG A 396 30.67 23.95 -3.46
N PHE A 397 30.51 24.78 -4.50
CA PHE A 397 30.13 24.39 -5.84
C PHE A 397 31.01 25.02 -6.89
N GLY A 398 31.33 24.30 -7.94
CA GLY A 398 31.69 24.90 -9.22
C GLY A 398 30.42 25.31 -9.94
N ALA A 399 30.47 26.38 -10.74
CA ALA A 399 29.31 26.88 -11.47
C ALA A 399 29.55 26.96 -12.97
N VAL A 400 28.51 26.63 -13.74
CA VAL A 400 28.43 26.89 -15.20
C VAL A 400 27.15 27.65 -15.47
N LEU A 401 27.24 28.76 -16.20
CA LEU A 401 26.10 29.51 -16.70
C LEU A 401 26.12 29.49 -18.22
N LEU A 402 25.04 29.02 -18.81
CA LEU A 402 24.81 28.98 -20.27
C LEU A 402 23.67 29.91 -20.61
N ASP A 403 23.88 30.76 -21.63
CA ASP A 403 22.88 31.67 -22.14
C ASP A 403 22.78 31.48 -23.67
N VAL A 404 21.55 31.31 -24.16
CA VAL A 404 21.29 31.11 -25.58
C VAL A 404 21.42 32.44 -26.32
N ASP A 405 22.40 32.53 -27.19
CA ASP A 405 22.73 33.76 -27.90
C ASP A 405 21.56 34.26 -28.78
N SER A 406 21.28 35.54 -28.67
CA SER A 406 20.28 36.23 -29.50
C SER A 406 18.90 35.55 -29.50
N PHE A 407 18.51 34.90 -28.40
CA PHE A 407 17.25 34.15 -28.30
C PHE A 407 16.02 35.02 -28.63
N ARG A 408 16.06 36.30 -28.31
CA ARG A 408 15.01 37.24 -28.72
C ARG A 408 14.86 37.31 -30.23
N ALA A 409 15.95 37.32 -31.00
CA ALA A 409 15.92 37.31 -32.46
C ALA A 409 15.33 36.00 -32.99
N VAL A 410 15.62 34.86 -32.37
CA VAL A 410 14.98 33.57 -32.70
C VAL A 410 13.46 33.68 -32.61
N ASN A 411 12.94 34.27 -31.53
CA ASN A 411 11.50 34.47 -31.34
C ASN A 411 10.90 35.46 -32.36
N GLU A 412 11.62 36.55 -32.67
CA GLU A 412 11.17 37.57 -33.62
C GLU A 412 11.14 37.04 -35.08
N GLU A 413 12.09 36.17 -35.44
CA GLU A 413 12.23 35.66 -36.82
C GLU A 413 11.40 34.37 -37.05
N HIS A 414 11.38 33.45 -36.06
CA HIS A 414 10.78 32.12 -36.23
C HIS A 414 9.52 31.88 -35.38
N GLY A 415 9.16 32.84 -34.51
CA GLY A 415 8.00 32.73 -33.62
C GLY A 415 8.31 32.06 -32.29
N HIS A 416 7.44 32.31 -31.29
CA HIS A 416 7.62 31.82 -29.91
C HIS A 416 7.58 30.29 -29.79
N GLU A 417 6.81 29.58 -30.63
CA GLU A 417 6.76 28.11 -30.62
C GLU A 417 8.11 27.47 -30.98
N VAL A 418 8.82 28.08 -31.93
CA VAL A 418 10.18 27.66 -32.29
C VAL A 418 11.14 27.97 -31.15
N GLY A 419 11.07 29.16 -30.55
CA GLY A 419 11.85 29.51 -29.37
C GLY A 419 11.63 28.54 -28.19
N ASP A 420 10.39 28.19 -27.89
CA ASP A 420 10.07 27.20 -26.88
C ASP A 420 10.68 25.82 -27.18
N THR A 421 10.69 25.44 -28.46
CA THR A 421 11.31 24.18 -28.91
C THR A 421 12.83 24.23 -28.77
N VAL A 422 13.45 25.37 -29.05
CA VAL A 422 14.90 25.59 -28.81
C VAL A 422 15.21 25.40 -27.32
N LEU A 423 14.45 26.04 -26.42
CA LEU A 423 14.70 25.93 -24.98
C LEU A 423 14.51 24.50 -24.47
N ARG A 424 13.50 23.77 -24.96
CA ARG A 424 13.31 22.35 -24.60
C ARG A 424 14.48 21.50 -25.06
N ARG A 425 14.95 21.67 -26.31
CA ARG A 425 16.11 20.92 -26.82
C ARG A 425 17.39 21.24 -26.07
N VAL A 426 17.69 22.51 -25.78
CA VAL A 426 18.82 22.88 -24.93
C VAL A 426 18.70 22.21 -23.58
N SER A 427 17.53 22.23 -22.97
CA SER A 427 17.28 21.56 -21.67
C SER A 427 17.54 20.06 -21.71
N ASP A 428 17.17 19.40 -22.80
CA ASP A 428 17.40 17.96 -22.97
C ASP A 428 18.88 17.63 -23.19
N LEU A 429 19.63 18.49 -23.90
CA LEU A 429 21.08 18.39 -24.03
C LEU A 429 21.75 18.50 -22.65
N LEU A 430 21.40 19.54 -21.90
CA LEU A 430 21.92 19.76 -20.55
C LEU A 430 21.61 18.57 -19.61
N ARG A 431 20.39 18.03 -19.64
CA ARG A 431 19.96 16.91 -18.77
C ARG A 431 20.75 15.63 -19.03
N ARG A 432 21.22 15.39 -20.25
CA ARG A 432 22.01 14.21 -20.61
C ARG A 432 23.45 14.27 -20.11
N GLU A 433 24.02 15.46 -20.05
CA GLU A 433 25.45 15.66 -19.74
C GLU A 433 25.70 16.05 -18.29
N VAL A 434 24.73 16.70 -17.65
CA VAL A 434 24.90 17.17 -16.27
C VAL A 434 24.77 15.99 -15.30
N PRO A 435 25.73 15.77 -14.39
CA PRO A 435 25.68 14.72 -13.38
C PRO A 435 24.41 14.77 -12.53
N ALA A 436 23.92 13.60 -12.11
CA ALA A 436 22.66 13.48 -11.35
C ALA A 436 22.67 14.18 -9.97
N ASP A 437 23.84 14.34 -9.37
CA ASP A 437 24.06 15.03 -8.10
C ASP A 437 24.26 16.55 -8.24
N ALA A 438 24.37 17.05 -9.47
CA ALA A 438 24.45 18.49 -9.74
C ALA A 438 23.06 19.15 -9.74
N VAL A 439 23.05 20.43 -9.46
CA VAL A 439 21.84 21.26 -9.52
C VAL A 439 21.74 21.92 -10.87
N LEU A 440 20.79 21.49 -11.71
CA LEU A 440 20.51 22.05 -13.04
C LEU A 440 19.20 22.82 -12.98
N VAL A 441 19.23 24.11 -13.33
CA VAL A 441 18.06 25.00 -13.32
C VAL A 441 18.00 25.89 -14.56
N ARG A 442 16.80 26.26 -14.96
CA ARG A 442 16.55 27.39 -15.83
C ARG A 442 16.41 28.65 -14.98
N TYR A 443 17.35 29.57 -15.10
CA TYR A 443 17.47 30.74 -14.23
C TYR A 443 16.68 31.95 -14.75
N GLY A 444 16.70 32.15 -16.05
CA GLY A 444 16.00 33.21 -16.77
C GLY A 444 15.28 32.70 -18.01
N GLY A 445 14.89 33.57 -18.93
CA GLY A 445 14.23 33.23 -20.19
C GLY A 445 15.03 32.24 -21.01
N ASP A 446 16.29 32.55 -21.22
CA ASP A 446 17.26 31.85 -22.07
C ASP A 446 18.53 31.44 -21.30
N GLU A 447 18.52 31.59 -19.98
CA GLU A 447 19.65 31.34 -19.11
C GLU A 447 19.49 30.03 -18.31
N PHE A 448 20.55 29.21 -18.30
CA PHE A 448 20.64 27.93 -17.60
C PHE A 448 21.84 27.93 -16.65
N VAL A 449 21.66 27.43 -15.45
CA VAL A 449 22.69 27.34 -14.43
C VAL A 449 22.87 25.88 -13.99
N VAL A 450 24.14 25.47 -13.91
CA VAL A 450 24.56 24.22 -13.31
C VAL A 450 25.46 24.51 -12.11
N LEU A 451 25.12 23.95 -10.94
CA LEU A 451 26.00 23.95 -9.78
C LEU A 451 26.51 22.53 -9.54
N LEU A 452 27.81 22.32 -9.62
CA LEU A 452 28.50 21.04 -9.41
C LEU A 452 29.04 20.99 -7.96
N PRO A 453 28.68 19.99 -7.13
CA PRO A 453 29.26 19.83 -5.79
C PRO A 453 30.79 19.78 -5.82
N ALA A 454 31.46 20.35 -4.82
CA ALA A 454 32.93 20.45 -4.80
C ALA A 454 33.63 19.06 -4.80
N ALA A 455 33.01 18.03 -4.24
CA ALA A 455 33.53 16.67 -4.30
C ALA A 455 33.80 16.19 -5.74
N ASN A 456 33.01 16.69 -6.71
CA ASN A 456 33.20 16.47 -8.15
C ASN A 456 34.06 17.57 -8.81
N ALA A 457 34.18 18.71 -8.15
CA ALA A 457 34.91 19.86 -8.67
C ALA A 457 36.40 19.86 -8.29
N ASP A 458 36.79 19.22 -7.18
CA ASP A 458 38.20 19.08 -6.73
C ASP A 458 39.01 18.05 -7.56
N ALA A 459 38.35 17.28 -8.45
CA ALA A 459 39.04 16.53 -9.50
C ALA A 459 39.84 17.44 -10.47
N VAL A 460 39.74 18.75 -10.30
CA VAL A 460 40.49 19.79 -11.05
C VAL A 460 42.00 19.74 -10.78
N GLY A 461 42.48 19.10 -9.70
CA GLY A 461 43.92 18.96 -9.38
C GLY A 461 44.62 17.78 -10.07
N ALA A 462 43.86 16.81 -10.54
CA ALA A 462 44.40 15.64 -11.25
C ALA A 462 44.50 15.93 -12.77
N ARG A 463 45.58 16.62 -13.18
CA ARG A 463 45.95 16.60 -14.60
C ARG A 463 46.24 15.17 -15.03
N ARG A 464 45.46 14.63 -15.93
CA ARG A 464 45.89 13.49 -16.73
C ARG A 464 47.11 13.93 -17.56
N GLU A 465 48.11 13.07 -17.68
CA GLU A 465 49.22 13.27 -18.62
C GLU A 465 48.62 13.51 -20.01
N GLY A 466 48.69 14.74 -20.49
CA GLY A 466 48.09 15.17 -21.77
C GLY A 466 47.28 16.47 -21.74
N GLY A 467 47.08 17.10 -20.58
CA GLY A 467 46.53 18.45 -20.45
C GLY A 467 45.01 18.60 -20.59
N ALA A 468 44.23 17.51 -20.79
CA ALA A 468 42.78 17.56 -20.86
C ALA A 468 42.15 17.75 -19.45
N PRO A 469 41.05 18.55 -19.31
CA PRO A 469 40.37 18.72 -18.04
C PRO A 469 39.78 17.39 -17.56
N ALA A 470 39.80 17.18 -16.22
CA ALA A 470 39.21 15.98 -15.63
C ALA A 470 37.70 15.93 -15.94
N ALA A 471 37.21 14.78 -16.38
CA ALA A 471 35.79 14.55 -16.60
C ALA A 471 35.05 14.88 -15.30
N GLY A 472 34.07 15.80 -15.36
CA GLY A 472 33.30 16.27 -14.18
C GLY A 472 33.74 17.65 -13.65
N SER A 473 34.77 18.28 -14.18
CA SER A 473 35.12 19.67 -13.79
C SER A 473 34.15 20.69 -14.43
N PRO A 474 33.90 21.86 -13.77
CA PRO A 474 33.07 22.93 -14.34
C PRO A 474 33.53 23.37 -15.74
N ARG A 475 34.82 23.41 -15.96
CA ARG A 475 35.41 23.75 -17.26
C ARG A 475 35.08 22.70 -18.32
N ALA A 476 35.33 21.42 -18.03
CA ALA A 476 35.06 20.35 -19.00
C ALA A 476 33.59 20.25 -19.36
N LEU A 477 32.70 20.41 -18.35
CA LEU A 477 31.27 20.47 -18.59
C LEU A 477 30.90 21.66 -19.47
N ALA A 478 31.42 22.86 -19.18
CA ALA A 478 31.15 24.07 -19.96
C ALA A 478 31.60 23.94 -21.42
N GLU A 479 32.79 23.36 -21.67
CA GLU A 479 33.31 23.06 -23.02
C GLU A 479 32.35 22.10 -23.73
N ARG A 480 31.94 21.01 -23.08
CA ARG A 480 31.05 20.00 -23.67
C ARG A 480 29.65 20.55 -23.96
N LEU A 481 29.07 21.35 -23.06
CA LEU A 481 27.74 21.95 -23.28
C LEU A 481 27.75 22.93 -24.47
N LEU A 482 28.80 23.71 -24.63
CA LEU A 482 28.96 24.61 -25.78
C LEU A 482 29.04 23.83 -27.11
N GLU A 483 29.83 22.73 -27.15
CA GLU A 483 29.93 21.85 -28.31
C GLU A 483 28.58 21.24 -28.68
N LEU A 484 27.84 20.72 -27.69
CA LEU A 484 26.53 20.11 -27.93
C LEU A 484 25.53 21.10 -28.54
N VAL A 485 25.49 22.33 -28.05
CA VAL A 485 24.62 23.37 -28.67
C VAL A 485 25.02 23.66 -30.08
N ARG A 486 26.33 23.68 -30.43
CA ARG A 486 26.82 23.89 -31.79
C ARG A 486 26.52 22.71 -32.70
N GLU A 487 26.62 21.49 -32.21
CA GLU A 487 26.42 20.25 -32.99
C GLU A 487 24.94 19.90 -33.21
N GLU A 488 24.04 20.52 -32.43
CA GLU A 488 22.60 20.22 -32.52
C GLU A 488 22.05 20.64 -33.89
N PRO A 489 21.31 19.74 -34.57
CA PRO A 489 20.79 20.01 -35.93
C PRO A 489 19.57 20.96 -35.89
N TRP A 490 19.79 22.21 -35.58
CA TRP A 490 18.75 23.26 -35.46
C TRP A 490 17.88 23.43 -36.69
N GLY A 491 18.43 23.17 -37.90
CA GLY A 491 17.67 23.17 -39.14
C GLY A 491 16.50 22.20 -39.21
N GLN A 492 16.46 21.20 -38.32
CA GLN A 492 15.30 20.30 -38.15
C GLN A 492 14.16 20.93 -37.33
N VAL A 493 14.44 21.97 -36.55
CA VAL A 493 13.44 22.73 -35.79
C VAL A 493 12.78 23.77 -36.70
N ALA A 494 13.57 24.54 -37.39
CA ALA A 494 13.09 25.50 -38.41
C ALA A 494 14.14 25.71 -39.49
N THR A 495 13.70 25.92 -40.72
CA THR A 495 14.60 26.14 -41.86
C THR A 495 15.44 27.39 -41.63
N GLY A 496 16.76 27.27 -41.78
CA GLY A 496 17.70 28.36 -41.59
C GLY A 496 18.02 28.71 -40.13
N LEU A 497 17.40 28.07 -39.17
CA LEU A 497 17.67 28.33 -37.75
C LEU A 497 19.09 27.88 -37.37
N GLN A 498 19.81 28.79 -36.74
CA GLN A 498 21.09 28.53 -36.08
C GLN A 498 21.00 29.04 -34.65
N VAL A 499 21.43 28.23 -33.70
CA VAL A 499 21.46 28.59 -32.28
C VAL A 499 22.86 28.38 -31.75
N THR A 500 23.39 29.40 -31.10
CA THR A 500 24.66 29.36 -30.39
C THR A 500 24.44 29.69 -28.90
N ALA A 501 25.44 29.48 -28.07
CA ALA A 501 25.38 29.82 -26.67
C ALA A 501 26.68 30.50 -26.18
N SER A 502 26.53 31.41 -25.26
CA SER A 502 27.64 31.95 -24.49
C SER A 502 27.71 31.25 -23.15
N VAL A 503 28.88 30.73 -22.79
CA VAL A 503 29.03 29.92 -21.54
C VAL A 503 30.09 30.53 -20.65
N GLY A 504 29.74 30.76 -19.39
CA GLY A 504 30.66 31.15 -18.34
C GLY A 504 30.82 30.05 -17.30
N TRP A 505 32.03 29.87 -16.79
CA TRP A 505 32.25 28.91 -15.71
C TRP A 505 33.13 29.49 -14.60
N ALA A 506 32.96 28.94 -13.38
CA ALA A 506 33.75 29.28 -12.20
C ALA A 506 34.14 28.03 -11.41
N GLY A 507 35.32 28.08 -10.79
CA GLY A 507 35.81 27.04 -9.90
C GLY A 507 35.05 26.95 -8.57
N PRO A 508 35.41 25.98 -7.69
CA PRO A 508 34.69 25.73 -6.44
C PRO A 508 34.76 26.92 -5.46
N ALA A 509 33.58 27.46 -5.11
CA ALA A 509 33.39 28.51 -4.12
C ALA A 509 32.06 28.32 -3.39
N ALA A 510 31.70 29.20 -2.46
CA ALA A 510 30.31 29.25 -1.97
C ALA A 510 29.35 29.45 -3.13
N ALA A 511 28.20 28.79 -3.14
CA ALA A 511 27.29 28.72 -4.29
C ALA A 511 26.98 30.08 -4.92
N ALA A 512 26.69 31.10 -4.08
CA ALA A 512 26.43 32.46 -4.56
C ALA A 512 27.66 33.12 -5.22
N GLN A 513 28.86 32.88 -4.70
CA GLN A 513 30.10 33.41 -5.25
C GLN A 513 30.48 32.75 -6.57
N ALA A 514 30.34 31.41 -6.64
CA ALA A 514 30.59 30.65 -7.85
C ALA A 514 29.62 31.07 -8.99
N LEU A 515 28.34 31.26 -8.66
CA LEU A 515 27.32 31.71 -9.62
C LEU A 515 27.65 33.13 -10.13
N ALA A 516 27.95 34.08 -9.23
CA ALA A 516 28.28 35.46 -9.62
C ALA A 516 29.52 35.51 -10.52
N ALA A 517 30.53 34.67 -10.23
CA ALA A 517 31.74 34.56 -11.04
C ALA A 517 31.45 33.97 -12.43
N ALA A 518 30.63 32.89 -12.51
CA ALA A 518 30.22 32.30 -13.78
C ALA A 518 29.38 33.26 -14.62
N ASP A 519 28.49 34.05 -14.01
CA ASP A 519 27.71 35.09 -14.67
C ASP A 519 28.61 36.19 -15.27
N ALA A 520 29.57 36.73 -14.51
CA ALA A 520 30.53 37.67 -15.02
C ALA A 520 31.34 37.11 -16.21
N ALA A 521 31.72 35.83 -16.14
CA ALA A 521 32.40 35.14 -17.25
C ALA A 521 31.49 35.00 -18.47
N CYS A 522 30.23 34.59 -18.33
CA CYS A 522 29.26 34.49 -19.43
C CYS A 522 29.06 35.88 -20.10
N ALA A 523 28.90 36.92 -19.30
CA ALA A 523 28.85 38.30 -19.85
C ALA A 523 30.13 38.69 -20.61
N ALA A 524 31.31 38.21 -20.19
CA ALA A 524 32.54 38.42 -20.97
C ALA A 524 32.54 37.63 -22.28
N ALA A 525 32.04 36.41 -22.32
CA ALA A 525 31.86 35.64 -23.55
C ALA A 525 30.95 36.39 -24.55
N LYS A 526 29.79 36.89 -24.10
CA LYS A 526 28.87 37.68 -24.92
C LYS A 526 29.55 38.92 -25.52
N ARG A 527 30.35 39.67 -24.72
CA ARG A 527 31.10 40.87 -25.19
C ARG A 527 32.18 40.55 -26.24
N ARG A 528 32.80 39.37 -26.18
CA ARG A 528 33.84 38.93 -27.11
C ARG A 528 33.32 38.38 -28.43
N GLY A 529 32.02 38.40 -28.67
CA GLY A 529 31.42 37.98 -29.95
C GLY A 529 30.46 36.82 -29.89
N ARG A 530 30.08 36.38 -28.67
CA ARG A 530 29.17 35.23 -28.45
C ARG A 530 29.75 33.89 -28.92
N ASP A 531 28.94 32.81 -28.88
CA ASP A 531 29.35 31.47 -29.31
C ASP A 531 30.71 31.04 -28.75
N GLN A 532 30.95 31.25 -27.48
CA GLN A 532 32.23 30.96 -26.84
C GLN A 532 32.15 30.75 -25.33
N LEU A 533 33.25 30.23 -24.81
CA LEU A 533 33.48 29.97 -23.39
C LEU A 533 34.33 31.09 -22.78
N ALA A 534 34.00 31.47 -21.52
CA ALA A 534 34.87 32.27 -20.69
C ALA A 534 35.01 31.70 -19.28
N ALA A 535 36.18 31.94 -18.66
CA ALA A 535 36.44 31.59 -17.27
C ALA A 535 36.34 32.85 -16.37
N ALA A 536 35.95 32.61 -15.12
CA ALA A 536 35.97 33.64 -14.09
C ALA A 536 37.38 33.90 -13.58
#